data_43ccff7309a15563ab739b6e4ec3d8d1
#
_entry.id   43ccff7309a15563ab739b6e4ec3d8d1
#
_cell.length_a   1.000
_cell.length_b   1.000
_cell.length_c   1.000
_cell.angle_alpha   90.00
_cell.angle_beta   90.00
_cell.angle_gamma   90.00
#
_symmetry.space_group_name_H-M   'P 1'
#
loop_
_entity.id
_entity.type
_entity.pdbx_description
1 polymer ?
#
loop_
_entity_poly.entity_id
_entity_poly.type
_entity_poly.pdbx_seq_one_letter_code
_entity_poly.pdbx_strand_id
1 'polypeptide(L)'
;RRVRTPPPIAIAPLGTGNDLARVLGWNDDVWDDERLFDERRVVSTLRRADVGGVDRWKLDARRRGRAETTTRVFTNYLGIGVDARAALAFDTVRKDARFSWLFAHAATNKLLYAVFGARDFLQHSFARLDEDVVVVVDDRVVEFPRDTEGIILLNINSFSGGVRMWSSADRGARGDATFTKSRADDGALEIVAVTGALHLGQLNARVAKPVQVAQGRRVRVELKRDLPVQIDGEPWLQRAGTLDVSFLDSLAVLRR
;
A
#
# COMPACT_ATOMS: atom_id res chain seq x y z
N ARG A 1 24.20 -24.05 15.23
CA ARG A 1 24.92 -22.78 14.89
C ARG A 1 23.86 -21.71 14.69
N ARG A 2 23.80 -20.67 15.54
CA ARG A 2 22.93 -19.50 15.29
C ARG A 2 23.48 -18.77 14.07
N VAL A 3 22.67 -18.66 13.03
CA VAL A 3 22.99 -17.78 11.89
C VAL A 3 23.01 -16.37 12.46
N ARG A 4 24.15 -15.71 12.45
CA ARG A 4 24.32 -14.35 13.03
C ARG A 4 23.57 -13.28 12.21
N THR A 5 23.36 -13.54 10.94
CA THR A 5 22.63 -12.65 10.03
C THR A 5 21.69 -13.51 9.19
N PRO A 6 20.39 -13.22 9.16
CA PRO A 6 19.45 -13.96 8.30
C PRO A 6 19.84 -13.74 6.82
N PRO A 7 19.67 -14.75 5.97
CA PRO A 7 19.92 -14.58 4.53
C PRO A 7 18.95 -13.56 3.93
N PRO A 8 19.34 -12.84 2.86
CA PRO A 8 18.45 -11.97 2.13
C PRO A 8 17.29 -12.75 1.50
N ILE A 9 16.11 -12.13 1.45
CA ILE A 9 14.87 -12.73 0.98
C ILE A 9 14.69 -12.41 -0.50
N ALA A 10 14.39 -13.42 -1.32
CA ALA A 10 13.93 -13.24 -2.69
C ALA A 10 12.40 -13.28 -2.75
N ILE A 11 11.80 -12.46 -3.62
CA ILE A 11 10.36 -12.38 -3.80
C ILE A 11 9.98 -12.98 -5.16
N ALA A 12 9.08 -13.97 -5.14
CA ALA A 12 8.46 -14.50 -6.36
C ALA A 12 7.11 -13.80 -6.62
N PRO A 13 6.82 -13.31 -7.85
CA PRO A 13 5.62 -12.54 -8.17
C PRO A 13 4.41 -13.45 -8.41
N LEU A 14 3.96 -14.17 -7.39
CA LEU A 14 2.83 -15.11 -7.48
C LEU A 14 1.46 -14.48 -7.14
N GLY A 15 1.44 -13.23 -6.70
CA GLY A 15 0.22 -12.51 -6.33
C GLY A 15 -0.43 -11.77 -7.49
N THR A 16 -1.58 -11.11 -7.23
CA THR A 16 -2.31 -10.31 -8.23
C THR A 16 -1.64 -8.95 -8.50
N GLY A 17 -1.18 -8.25 -7.48
CA GLY A 17 -0.55 -6.91 -7.60
C GLY A 17 0.95 -6.98 -7.82
N ASN A 18 1.62 -7.84 -7.06
CA ASN A 18 3.07 -8.05 -7.08
C ASN A 18 3.89 -6.75 -6.91
N ASP A 19 3.36 -5.77 -6.13
CA ASP A 19 3.94 -4.44 -6.01
C ASP A 19 5.37 -4.47 -5.48
N LEU A 20 5.64 -5.26 -4.43
CA LEU A 20 6.98 -5.40 -3.88
C LEU A 20 7.94 -6.07 -4.89
N ALA A 21 7.50 -7.14 -5.54
CA ALA A 21 8.30 -7.81 -6.55
C ALA A 21 8.70 -6.85 -7.69
N ARG A 22 7.75 -6.02 -8.16
CA ARG A 22 7.99 -5.00 -9.20
C ARG A 22 9.04 -3.97 -8.79
N VAL A 23 8.97 -3.46 -7.57
CA VAL A 23 9.93 -2.47 -7.04
C VAL A 23 11.32 -3.07 -6.91
N LEU A 24 11.40 -4.35 -6.58
CA LEU A 24 12.66 -5.08 -6.46
C LEU A 24 13.21 -5.61 -7.80
N GLY A 25 12.52 -5.35 -8.92
CA GLY A 25 12.94 -5.78 -10.25
C GLY A 25 12.60 -7.24 -10.60
N TRP A 26 11.78 -7.90 -9.78
CA TRP A 26 11.29 -9.26 -10.00
C TRP A 26 9.96 -9.24 -10.75
N ASN A 27 9.97 -8.83 -12.01
CA ASN A 27 8.77 -8.76 -12.85
C ASN A 27 8.41 -10.13 -13.44
N ASP A 28 7.22 -10.22 -14.02
CA ASP A 28 6.68 -11.45 -14.64
C ASP A 28 7.56 -11.95 -15.80
N ASP A 29 8.32 -11.06 -16.46
CA ASP A 29 9.31 -11.39 -17.50
C ASP A 29 10.59 -12.05 -16.96
N VAL A 30 10.87 -11.94 -15.67
CA VAL A 30 11.97 -12.63 -14.97
C VAL A 30 11.54 -14.00 -14.48
N TRP A 31 10.29 -14.10 -14.05
CA TRP A 31 9.68 -15.30 -13.49
C TRP A 31 8.45 -15.69 -14.32
N ASP A 32 8.59 -16.65 -15.19
CA ASP A 32 7.48 -17.42 -15.77
C ASP A 32 7.32 -18.75 -15.01
N ASP A 33 6.19 -19.43 -15.23
CA ASP A 33 5.88 -20.68 -14.55
C ASP A 33 6.96 -21.74 -14.78
N GLU A 34 7.55 -21.80 -15.98
CA GLU A 34 8.61 -22.76 -16.30
C GLU A 34 9.89 -22.45 -15.53
N ARG A 35 10.23 -21.16 -15.35
CA ARG A 35 11.45 -20.73 -14.63
C ARG A 35 11.34 -20.91 -13.13
N LEU A 36 10.17 -20.73 -12.56
CA LEU A 36 9.94 -20.92 -11.12
C LEU A 36 10.16 -22.38 -10.70
N PHE A 37 9.93 -23.34 -11.59
CA PHE A 37 10.11 -24.76 -11.32
C PHE A 37 11.46 -25.32 -11.80
N ASP A 38 12.30 -24.51 -12.46
CA ASP A 38 13.68 -24.88 -12.84
C ASP A 38 14.67 -24.39 -11.79
N GLU A 39 15.12 -25.27 -10.92
CA GLU A 39 16.06 -24.98 -9.83
C GLU A 39 17.35 -24.30 -10.34
N ARG A 40 17.92 -24.73 -11.48
CA ARG A 40 19.15 -24.17 -12.03
C ARG A 40 18.94 -22.71 -12.48
N ARG A 41 17.80 -22.42 -13.08
CA ARG A 41 17.43 -21.06 -13.50
C ARG A 41 17.17 -20.17 -12.30
N VAL A 42 16.46 -20.65 -11.30
CA VAL A 42 16.24 -19.93 -10.03
C VAL A 42 17.60 -19.56 -9.40
N VAL A 43 18.47 -20.54 -9.18
CA VAL A 43 19.80 -20.31 -8.58
C VAL A 43 20.64 -19.34 -9.42
N SER A 44 20.64 -19.47 -10.75
CA SER A 44 21.41 -18.57 -11.62
C SER A 44 20.88 -17.14 -11.59
N THR A 45 19.56 -16.96 -11.47
CA THR A 45 18.91 -15.66 -11.36
C THR A 45 19.22 -15.00 -10.03
N LEU A 46 19.11 -15.73 -8.93
CA LEU A 46 19.43 -15.23 -7.59
C LEU A 46 20.91 -14.85 -7.42
N ARG A 47 21.83 -15.57 -8.04
CA ARG A 47 23.28 -15.26 -8.00
C ARG A 47 23.65 -13.94 -8.67
N ARG A 48 22.79 -13.40 -9.54
CA ARG A 48 23.00 -12.11 -10.24
C ARG A 48 22.29 -10.95 -9.55
N ALA A 49 21.59 -11.22 -8.47
CA ALA A 49 20.84 -10.22 -7.73
C ALA A 49 21.75 -9.49 -6.74
N ASP A 50 21.49 -8.20 -6.56
CA ASP A 50 22.11 -7.38 -5.55
C ASP A 50 21.35 -7.50 -4.21
N VAL A 51 22.04 -7.27 -3.11
CA VAL A 51 21.39 -7.15 -1.80
C VAL A 51 20.98 -5.70 -1.58
N GLY A 52 19.70 -5.51 -1.28
CA GLY A 52 19.12 -4.23 -0.90
C GLY A 52 18.35 -4.31 0.40
N GLY A 53 17.69 -3.22 0.78
CA GLY A 53 16.80 -3.11 1.93
C GLY A 53 15.34 -2.94 1.54
N VAL A 54 14.45 -3.40 2.40
CA VAL A 54 13.02 -3.01 2.42
C VAL A 54 12.64 -2.77 3.86
N ASP A 55 12.15 -1.58 4.15
CA ASP A 55 11.72 -1.21 5.48
C ASP A 55 10.42 -1.89 5.85
N ARG A 56 10.31 -2.28 7.13
CA ARG A 56 9.07 -2.73 7.73
C ARG A 56 8.55 -1.68 8.69
N TRP A 57 7.26 -1.51 8.63
CA TRP A 57 6.56 -0.54 9.45
C TRP A 57 5.64 -1.22 10.43
N LYS A 58 5.67 -0.76 11.66
CA LYS A 58 4.76 -1.20 12.72
C LYS A 58 3.56 -0.26 12.76
N LEU A 59 2.37 -0.84 12.73
CA LEU A 59 1.09 -0.17 12.97
C LEU A 59 0.54 -0.60 14.32
N ASP A 60 0.40 0.33 15.25
CA ASP A 60 -0.28 0.15 16.53
C ASP A 60 -1.67 0.80 16.46
N ALA A 61 -2.73 0.00 16.38
CA ALA A 61 -4.11 0.44 16.30
C ALA A 61 -4.79 0.37 17.66
N ARG A 62 -5.37 1.50 18.12
CA ARG A 62 -6.13 1.59 19.37
C ARG A 62 -7.53 2.10 19.11
N ARG A 63 -8.52 1.51 19.75
CA ARG A 63 -9.89 2.01 19.75
C ARG A 63 -10.05 3.12 20.76
N ARG A 64 -10.88 4.10 20.44
CA ARG A 64 -11.24 5.18 21.39
C ARG A 64 -11.85 4.58 22.66
N GLY A 65 -11.33 5.00 23.83
CA GLY A 65 -11.80 4.51 25.14
C GLY A 65 -11.39 3.09 25.49
N ARG A 66 -10.43 2.47 24.76
CA ARG A 66 -9.86 1.17 25.06
C ARG A 66 -8.34 1.26 25.21
N ALA A 67 -7.79 0.57 26.21
CA ALA A 67 -6.34 0.50 26.42
C ALA A 67 -5.65 -0.52 25.49
N GLU A 68 -6.42 -1.49 24.99
CA GLU A 68 -5.93 -2.55 24.13
C GLU A 68 -5.40 -2.01 22.81
N THR A 69 -4.22 -2.49 22.42
CA THR A 69 -3.55 -2.14 21.16
C THR A 69 -3.45 -3.39 20.30
N THR A 70 -3.87 -3.28 19.05
CA THR A 70 -3.63 -4.32 18.04
C THR A 70 -2.44 -3.89 17.20
N THR A 71 -1.38 -4.71 17.19
CA THR A 71 -0.18 -4.45 16.40
C THR A 71 -0.19 -5.24 15.10
N ARG A 72 0.14 -4.58 13.99
CA ARG A 72 0.34 -5.18 12.66
C ARG A 72 1.66 -4.69 12.06
N VAL A 73 2.15 -5.38 11.04
CA VAL A 73 3.37 -5.00 10.32
C VAL A 73 3.06 -4.97 8.83
N PHE A 74 3.62 -4.00 8.11
CA PHE A 74 3.50 -3.91 6.65
C PHE A 74 4.83 -3.52 6.00
N THR A 75 4.94 -3.81 4.71
CA THR A 75 6.11 -3.54 3.87
C THR A 75 5.80 -2.67 2.67
N ASN A 76 4.57 -2.67 2.18
CA ASN A 76 4.22 -1.96 0.96
C ASN A 76 3.52 -0.64 1.26
N TYR A 77 2.30 -0.71 1.81
CA TYR A 77 1.49 0.47 2.06
C TYR A 77 0.35 0.20 3.05
N LEU A 78 -0.13 1.29 3.64
CA LEU A 78 -1.37 1.35 4.41
C LEU A 78 -2.33 2.29 3.69
N GLY A 79 -3.58 1.85 3.47
CA GLY A 79 -4.64 2.65 2.86
C GLY A 79 -5.83 2.85 3.78
N ILE A 80 -6.48 4.02 3.71
CA ILE A 80 -7.66 4.41 4.48
C ILE A 80 -8.69 5.01 3.53
N GLY A 81 -9.94 4.59 3.62
CA GLY A 81 -11.03 5.15 2.82
C GLY A 81 -11.33 4.34 1.57
N VAL A 82 -11.42 4.99 0.40
CA VAL A 82 -11.97 4.42 -0.83
C VAL A 82 -11.24 3.17 -1.33
N ASP A 83 -9.91 3.14 -1.26
CA ASP A 83 -9.11 1.99 -1.69
C ASP A 83 -9.29 0.78 -0.75
N ALA A 84 -9.27 1.03 0.57
CA ALA A 84 -9.51 0.02 1.58
C ALA A 84 -10.93 -0.53 1.53
N ARG A 85 -11.92 0.31 1.17
CA ARG A 85 -13.28 -0.14 0.95
C ARG A 85 -13.43 -1.05 -0.26
N ALA A 86 -12.79 -0.67 -1.37
CA ALA A 86 -12.76 -1.52 -2.56
C ALA A 86 -12.11 -2.88 -2.25
N ALA A 87 -11.01 -2.88 -1.51
CA ALA A 87 -10.35 -4.10 -1.04
C ALA A 87 -11.27 -4.94 -0.13
N LEU A 88 -11.98 -4.31 0.80
CA LEU A 88 -12.89 -4.98 1.73
C LEU A 88 -14.09 -5.62 1.01
N ALA A 89 -14.67 -4.91 0.04
CA ALA A 89 -15.75 -5.43 -0.79
C ALA A 89 -15.27 -6.64 -1.62
N PHE A 90 -14.09 -6.54 -2.22
CA PHE A 90 -13.47 -7.64 -2.96
C PHE A 90 -13.20 -8.86 -2.06
N ASP A 91 -12.61 -8.65 -0.88
CA ASP A 91 -12.29 -9.72 0.07
C ASP A 91 -13.56 -10.44 0.56
N THR A 92 -14.65 -9.68 0.80
CA THR A 92 -15.94 -10.23 1.19
C THR A 92 -16.50 -11.18 0.14
N VAL A 93 -16.44 -10.79 -1.15
CA VAL A 93 -16.93 -11.64 -2.25
C VAL A 93 -15.99 -12.83 -2.48
N ARG A 94 -14.67 -12.64 -2.34
CA ARG A 94 -13.69 -13.73 -2.48
C ARG A 94 -13.88 -14.82 -1.43
N LYS A 95 -14.26 -14.46 -0.22
CA LYS A 95 -14.52 -15.40 0.89
C LYS A 95 -15.87 -16.11 0.79
N ASP A 96 -16.79 -15.63 -0.06
CA ASP A 96 -18.08 -16.29 -0.29
C ASP A 96 -17.89 -17.48 -1.25
N ALA A 97 -18.11 -18.69 -0.73
CA ALA A 97 -17.95 -19.94 -1.48
C ALA A 97 -18.75 -19.98 -2.80
N ARG A 98 -19.86 -19.23 -2.88
CA ARG A 98 -20.71 -19.14 -4.08
C ARG A 98 -20.01 -18.49 -5.27
N PHE A 99 -19.01 -17.65 -5.01
CA PHE A 99 -18.29 -16.86 -6.01
C PHE A 99 -16.82 -17.26 -6.18
N SER A 100 -16.35 -18.30 -5.48
CA SER A 100 -14.94 -18.72 -5.49
C SER A 100 -14.40 -19.01 -6.89
N TRP A 101 -15.24 -19.50 -7.80
CA TRP A 101 -14.89 -19.79 -9.19
C TRP A 101 -14.53 -18.55 -10.02
N LEU A 102 -15.04 -17.36 -9.64
CA LEU A 102 -14.72 -16.09 -10.32
C LEU A 102 -13.26 -15.67 -10.09
N PHE A 103 -12.62 -16.18 -9.05
CA PHE A 103 -11.27 -15.75 -8.62
C PHE A 103 -10.15 -16.68 -9.14
N ALA A 104 -10.48 -17.61 -10.02
CA ALA A 104 -9.52 -18.58 -10.59
C ALA A 104 -8.46 -17.91 -11.48
N HIS A 105 -8.71 -16.71 -12.02
CA HIS A 105 -7.79 -16.04 -12.93
C HIS A 105 -7.45 -14.60 -12.48
N ALA A 106 -6.19 -14.20 -12.61
CA ALA A 106 -5.70 -12.86 -12.23
C ALA A 106 -6.40 -11.71 -12.98
N ALA A 107 -6.76 -11.92 -14.25
CA ALA A 107 -7.47 -10.93 -15.06
C ALA A 107 -8.89 -10.67 -14.52
N THR A 108 -9.60 -11.70 -14.10
CA THR A 108 -10.93 -11.58 -13.48
C THR A 108 -10.84 -10.83 -12.16
N ASN A 109 -9.81 -11.10 -11.36
CA ASN A 109 -9.56 -10.39 -10.10
C ASN A 109 -9.38 -8.88 -10.30
N LYS A 110 -8.61 -8.46 -11.32
CA LYS A 110 -8.43 -7.04 -11.66
C LYS A 110 -9.73 -6.38 -12.09
N LEU A 111 -10.53 -7.07 -12.91
CA LEU A 111 -11.83 -6.57 -13.38
C LEU A 111 -12.82 -6.41 -12.21
N LEU A 112 -12.92 -7.39 -11.31
CA LEU A 112 -13.80 -7.32 -10.15
C LEU A 112 -13.39 -6.19 -9.20
N TYR A 113 -12.09 -5.99 -9.00
CA TYR A 113 -11.58 -4.86 -8.20
C TYR A 113 -12.02 -3.52 -8.79
N ALA A 114 -11.95 -3.38 -10.12
CA ALA A 114 -12.42 -2.18 -10.83
C ALA A 114 -13.94 -1.99 -10.70
N VAL A 115 -14.73 -3.06 -10.78
CA VAL A 115 -16.20 -3.00 -10.64
C VAL A 115 -16.61 -2.58 -9.22
N PHE A 116 -15.96 -3.12 -8.19
CA PHE A 116 -16.25 -2.73 -6.79
C PHE A 116 -15.85 -1.27 -6.52
N GLY A 117 -14.72 -0.81 -7.09
CA GLY A 117 -14.35 0.60 -7.04
C GLY A 117 -15.37 1.51 -7.74
N ALA A 118 -15.88 1.10 -8.90
CA ALA A 118 -16.91 1.87 -9.62
C ALA A 118 -18.25 1.96 -8.86
N ARG A 119 -18.64 0.91 -8.13
CA ARG A 119 -19.86 0.94 -7.30
C ARG A 119 -19.75 1.94 -6.16
N ASP A 120 -18.57 2.06 -5.54
CA ASP A 120 -18.34 3.00 -4.45
C ASP A 120 -18.32 4.45 -4.95
N PHE A 121 -17.85 4.69 -6.18
CA PHE A 121 -17.91 5.97 -6.87
C PHE A 121 -19.34 6.53 -6.95
N LEU A 122 -20.34 5.67 -7.22
CA LEU A 122 -21.74 6.08 -7.29
C LEU A 122 -22.34 6.45 -5.91
N GLN A 123 -21.71 6.03 -4.82
CA GLN A 123 -22.23 6.24 -3.47
C GLN A 123 -21.58 7.41 -2.71
N HIS A 124 -20.47 8.00 -3.20
CA HIS A 124 -19.70 9.08 -2.56
C HIS A 124 -19.48 8.85 -1.05
N SER A 125 -19.22 7.59 -0.67
CA SER A 125 -19.24 7.12 0.71
C SER A 125 -18.18 7.77 1.61
N PHE A 126 -17.14 8.38 1.01
CA PHE A 126 -16.03 9.03 1.71
C PHE A 126 -15.84 10.48 1.31
N ALA A 127 -16.84 11.12 0.69
CA ALA A 127 -16.78 12.55 0.46
C ALA A 127 -16.35 13.25 1.76
N ARG A 128 -15.28 14.06 1.69
CA ARG A 128 -14.72 14.79 2.83
C ARG A 128 -14.12 13.90 3.92
N LEU A 129 -13.32 12.90 3.52
CA LEU A 129 -12.53 12.10 4.47
C LEU A 129 -11.60 12.99 5.32
N ASP A 130 -11.20 14.15 4.81
CA ASP A 130 -10.41 15.17 5.50
C ASP A 130 -11.06 15.66 6.81
N GLU A 131 -12.38 15.60 6.94
CA GLU A 131 -13.11 15.93 8.18
C GLU A 131 -13.10 14.79 9.20
N ASP A 132 -13.05 13.55 8.72
CA ASP A 132 -13.13 12.34 9.55
C ASP A 132 -11.78 11.84 10.06
N VAL A 133 -10.68 12.36 9.47
CA VAL A 133 -9.33 11.89 9.74
C VAL A 133 -8.41 13.07 10.04
N VAL A 134 -7.60 12.96 11.10
CA VAL A 134 -6.49 13.88 11.37
C VAL A 134 -5.20 13.11 11.22
N VAL A 135 -4.30 13.58 10.35
CA VAL A 135 -2.98 12.97 10.14
C VAL A 135 -1.90 13.90 10.65
N VAL A 136 -1.00 13.35 11.46
CA VAL A 136 0.19 14.04 11.98
C VAL A 136 1.42 13.30 11.47
N VAL A 137 2.31 14.00 10.79
CA VAL A 137 3.56 13.47 10.26
C VAL A 137 4.72 14.21 10.91
N ASP A 138 5.60 13.50 11.62
CA ASP A 138 6.74 14.07 12.33
C ASP A 138 6.35 15.31 13.17
N ASP A 139 5.30 15.14 13.98
CA ASP A 139 4.74 16.13 14.90
C ASP A 139 4.05 17.36 14.21
N ARG A 140 3.80 17.29 12.90
CA ARG A 140 3.08 18.33 12.16
C ARG A 140 1.76 17.80 11.62
N VAL A 141 0.68 18.55 11.85
CA VAL A 141 -0.63 18.25 11.26
C VAL A 141 -0.55 18.47 9.76
N VAL A 142 -1.01 17.47 9.01
CA VAL A 142 -1.05 17.49 7.56
C VAL A 142 -2.45 17.85 7.09
N GLU A 143 -2.56 18.82 6.17
CA GLU A 143 -3.82 19.22 5.57
C GLU A 143 -4.01 18.50 4.23
N PHE A 144 -5.20 17.98 4.03
CA PHE A 144 -5.61 17.29 2.80
C PHE A 144 -6.52 18.18 1.95
N PRO A 145 -6.56 17.95 0.62
CA PRO A 145 -7.61 18.53 -0.22
C PRO A 145 -9.00 18.14 0.28
N ARG A 146 -9.99 19.05 0.14
CA ARG A 146 -11.35 18.84 0.65
C ARG A 146 -12.12 17.70 -0.05
N ASP A 147 -11.70 17.34 -1.23
CA ASP A 147 -12.23 16.23 -2.03
C ASP A 147 -11.50 14.90 -1.79
N THR A 148 -10.70 14.81 -0.71
CA THR A 148 -10.01 13.58 -0.34
C THR A 148 -11.00 12.52 0.10
N GLU A 149 -10.98 11.37 -0.58
CA GLU A 149 -11.77 10.18 -0.28
C GLU A 149 -10.89 8.98 0.12
N GLY A 150 -9.57 9.08 -0.07
CA GLY A 150 -8.60 8.07 0.34
C GLY A 150 -7.26 8.67 0.74
N ILE A 151 -6.62 8.05 1.72
CA ILE A 151 -5.28 8.40 2.20
C ILE A 151 -4.42 7.14 2.15
N ILE A 152 -3.25 7.24 1.50
CA ILE A 152 -2.33 6.13 1.34
C ILE A 152 -0.96 6.52 1.91
N LEU A 153 -0.44 5.70 2.81
CA LEU A 153 0.92 5.78 3.33
C LEU A 153 1.75 4.72 2.61
N LEU A 154 2.72 5.14 1.82
CA LEU A 154 3.54 4.27 0.97
C LEU A 154 4.93 4.08 1.58
N ASN A 155 5.42 2.86 1.63
CA ASN A 155 6.82 2.52 1.81
C ASN A 155 7.51 2.22 0.47
N ILE A 156 6.72 1.77 -0.50
CA ILE A 156 7.21 1.47 -1.85
C ILE A 156 6.45 2.30 -2.88
N ASN A 157 7.14 2.78 -3.91
CA ASN A 157 6.51 3.57 -4.97
C ASN A 157 5.85 2.68 -6.06
N SER A 158 5.00 1.78 -5.60
CA SER A 158 4.15 0.94 -6.43
C SER A 158 2.86 0.65 -5.68
N PHE A 159 1.73 0.86 -6.33
CA PHE A 159 0.40 0.68 -5.77
C PHE A 159 -0.49 -0.03 -6.77
N SER A 160 -1.34 -0.97 -6.28
CA SER A 160 -2.39 -1.64 -7.08
C SER A 160 -1.88 -2.23 -8.41
N GLY A 161 -0.70 -2.89 -8.39
CA GLY A 161 -0.13 -3.55 -9.56
C GLY A 161 0.76 -2.68 -10.44
N GLY A 162 1.46 -1.70 -9.86
CA GLY A 162 2.53 -0.96 -10.53
C GLY A 162 2.24 0.51 -10.80
N VAL A 163 1.20 1.09 -10.21
CA VAL A 163 0.94 2.53 -10.29
C VAL A 163 1.97 3.27 -9.45
N ARG A 164 2.68 4.22 -10.06
CA ARG A 164 3.60 5.09 -9.33
C ARG A 164 2.84 6.23 -8.69
N MET A 165 2.89 6.29 -7.36
CA MET A 165 2.15 7.26 -6.56
C MET A 165 3.01 8.43 -6.07
N TRP A 166 4.32 8.41 -6.32
CA TRP A 166 5.25 9.43 -5.85
C TRP A 166 6.25 9.86 -6.90
N SER A 167 6.52 11.18 -6.98
CA SER A 167 7.54 11.77 -7.85
C SER A 167 8.27 12.89 -7.11
N SER A 168 9.59 12.87 -7.07
CA SER A 168 10.40 13.96 -6.50
C SER A 168 10.41 15.24 -7.36
N ALA A 169 9.91 15.16 -8.59
CA ALA A 169 9.79 16.31 -9.47
C ALA A 169 8.50 17.12 -9.24
N ASP A 170 7.50 16.51 -8.58
CA ASP A 170 6.25 17.18 -8.26
C ASP A 170 6.40 17.97 -6.95
N ARG A 171 5.83 19.17 -6.91
CA ARG A 171 5.69 19.95 -5.69
C ARG A 171 4.51 19.41 -4.90
N GLY A 172 4.59 19.47 -3.57
CA GLY A 172 3.49 19.08 -2.71
C GLY A 172 2.18 19.82 -3.05
N ALA A 173 1.07 19.35 -2.52
CA ALA A 173 -0.26 19.91 -2.78
C ALA A 173 -0.35 21.43 -2.55
N ARG A 174 0.53 22.01 -1.74
CA ARG A 174 0.67 23.45 -1.47
C ARG A 174 1.75 24.15 -2.31
N GLY A 175 2.50 23.42 -3.14
CA GLY A 175 3.51 23.99 -4.03
C GLY A 175 4.82 24.46 -3.39
N ASP A 176 4.96 24.34 -2.08
CA ASP A 176 6.08 24.84 -1.26
C ASP A 176 6.97 23.73 -0.65
N ALA A 177 6.52 22.48 -0.69
CA ALA A 177 7.28 21.36 -0.16
C ALA A 177 8.20 20.75 -1.23
N THR A 178 9.48 20.62 -0.91
CA THR A 178 10.44 19.82 -1.69
C THR A 178 10.44 18.39 -1.13
N PHE A 179 9.93 17.45 -1.90
CA PHE A 179 9.95 16.05 -1.56
C PHE A 179 11.21 15.35 -2.07
N THR A 180 11.67 14.35 -1.34
CA THR A 180 12.75 13.47 -1.79
C THR A 180 12.19 12.33 -2.64
N LYS A 181 13.07 11.67 -3.39
CA LYS A 181 12.71 10.48 -4.15
C LYS A 181 12.34 9.34 -3.18
N SER A 182 11.19 8.72 -3.39
CA SER A 182 10.78 7.54 -2.62
C SER A 182 11.75 6.37 -2.80
N ARG A 183 12.08 5.74 -1.69
CA ARG A 183 12.88 4.51 -1.61
C ARG A 183 12.27 3.58 -0.57
N ALA A 184 12.36 2.30 -0.81
CA ALA A 184 11.84 1.29 0.12
C ALA A 184 12.71 1.08 1.37
N ASP A 185 13.87 1.76 1.46
CA ASP A 185 14.93 1.54 2.46
C ASP A 185 15.48 2.86 3.05
N ASP A 186 14.67 3.93 3.13
CA ASP A 186 15.11 5.25 3.61
C ASP A 186 14.50 5.67 4.96
N GLY A 187 13.67 4.80 5.55
CA GLY A 187 13.02 5.06 6.82
C GLY A 187 11.96 6.16 6.74
N ALA A 188 11.40 6.43 5.57
CA ALA A 188 10.34 7.42 5.36
C ALA A 188 9.13 6.80 4.67
N LEU A 189 7.94 7.35 4.96
CA LEU A 189 6.69 7.04 4.28
C LEU A 189 6.26 8.25 3.46
N GLU A 190 5.75 8.00 2.27
CA GLU A 190 5.06 8.98 1.44
C GLU A 190 3.57 8.97 1.74
N ILE A 191 3.00 10.16 1.96
CA ILE A 191 1.58 10.34 2.22
C ILE A 191 0.92 10.94 0.98
N VAL A 192 -0.06 10.22 0.43
CA VAL A 192 -0.75 10.56 -0.81
C VAL A 192 -2.25 10.63 -0.58
N ALA A 193 -2.91 11.62 -1.15
CA ALA A 193 -4.35 11.73 -1.19
C ALA A 193 -4.91 11.21 -2.53
N VAL A 194 -6.07 10.56 -2.45
CA VAL A 194 -6.88 10.12 -3.58
C VAL A 194 -8.24 10.81 -3.50
N THR A 195 -8.66 11.45 -4.60
CA THR A 195 -9.90 12.22 -4.67
C THR A 195 -11.06 11.39 -5.23
N GLY A 196 -11.19 10.17 -4.73
CA GLY A 196 -12.29 9.26 -5.07
C GLY A 196 -11.93 8.08 -5.96
N ALA A 197 -12.90 7.19 -6.14
CA ALA A 197 -12.72 5.97 -6.92
C ALA A 197 -12.44 6.25 -8.40
N LEU A 198 -13.00 7.32 -8.98
CA LEU A 198 -12.68 7.74 -10.34
C LEU A 198 -11.20 8.12 -10.47
N HIS A 199 -10.68 8.92 -9.53
CA HIS A 199 -9.27 9.31 -9.50
C HIS A 199 -8.38 8.05 -9.36
N LEU A 200 -8.75 7.11 -8.49
CA LEU A 200 -8.04 5.84 -8.36
C LEU A 200 -8.03 5.04 -9.68
N GLY A 201 -9.15 5.00 -10.39
CA GLY A 201 -9.24 4.42 -11.72
C GLY A 201 -8.36 5.13 -12.75
N GLN A 202 -8.34 6.44 -12.73
CA GLN A 202 -7.50 7.27 -13.60
C GLN A 202 -6.01 7.12 -13.30
N LEU A 203 -5.63 6.97 -12.03
CA LEU A 203 -4.26 6.65 -11.61
C LEU A 203 -3.83 5.28 -12.17
N ASN A 204 -4.70 4.26 -12.07
CA ASN A 204 -4.44 2.94 -12.65
C ASN A 204 -4.29 2.99 -14.17
N ALA A 205 -5.08 3.82 -14.86
CA ALA A 205 -4.99 4.07 -16.30
C ALA A 205 -3.83 5.01 -16.69
N ARG A 206 -3.09 5.56 -15.71
CA ARG A 206 -1.98 6.52 -15.90
C ARG A 206 -2.38 7.82 -16.58
N VAL A 207 -3.64 8.23 -16.45
CA VAL A 207 -4.17 9.49 -17.02
C VAL A 207 -4.33 10.59 -15.98
N ALA A 208 -4.18 10.27 -14.69
CA ALA A 208 -4.15 11.24 -13.60
C ALA A 208 -2.83 11.14 -12.81
N LYS A 209 -2.57 12.15 -11.99
CA LYS A 209 -1.44 12.19 -11.06
C LYS A 209 -1.93 12.05 -9.62
N PRO A 210 -1.19 11.37 -8.75
CA PRO A 210 -1.48 11.32 -7.32
C PRO A 210 -1.27 12.68 -6.67
N VAL A 211 -2.03 12.98 -5.63
CA VAL A 211 -1.85 14.20 -4.85
C VAL A 211 -0.88 13.91 -3.70
N GLN A 212 0.35 14.35 -3.84
CA GLN A 212 1.39 14.20 -2.82
C GLN A 212 1.16 15.23 -1.70
N VAL A 213 1.11 14.77 -0.45
CA VAL A 213 0.70 15.62 0.68
C VAL A 213 1.84 15.81 1.67
N ALA A 214 2.52 14.75 2.07
CA ALA A 214 3.61 14.80 3.03
C ALA A 214 4.59 13.63 2.83
N GLN A 215 5.75 13.71 3.48
CA GLN A 215 6.73 12.64 3.61
C GLN A 215 7.32 12.71 5.03
N GLY A 216 7.48 11.57 5.71
CA GLY A 216 8.02 11.57 7.07
C GLY A 216 8.22 10.19 7.67
N ARG A 217 8.72 10.16 8.92
CA ARG A 217 9.19 8.94 9.60
C ARG A 217 8.23 8.38 10.64
N ARG A 218 7.37 9.23 11.19
CA ARG A 218 6.35 8.86 12.18
C ARG A 218 5.02 9.41 11.72
N VAL A 219 4.03 8.56 11.61
CA VAL A 219 2.70 8.97 11.19
C VAL A 219 1.69 8.53 12.25
N ARG A 220 0.93 9.50 12.77
CA ARG A 220 -0.24 9.24 13.60
C ARG A 220 -1.48 9.63 12.83
N VAL A 221 -2.45 8.72 12.80
CA VAL A 221 -3.76 8.97 12.20
C VAL A 221 -4.82 8.84 13.29
N GLU A 222 -5.61 9.88 13.49
CA GLU A 222 -6.80 9.85 14.32
C GLU A 222 -8.04 9.64 13.44
N LEU A 223 -8.79 8.58 13.70
CA LEU A 223 -10.06 8.27 13.04
C LEU A 223 -11.20 8.73 13.93
N LYS A 224 -12.02 9.67 13.47
CA LYS A 224 -13.18 10.19 14.23
C LYS A 224 -14.37 9.24 14.20
N ARG A 225 -14.48 8.40 13.16
CA ARG A 225 -15.48 7.34 12.99
C ARG A 225 -14.85 6.03 12.53
N ASP A 226 -15.66 4.99 12.42
CA ASP A 226 -15.25 3.71 11.87
C ASP A 226 -14.95 3.86 10.36
N LEU A 227 -13.78 3.42 9.93
CA LEU A 227 -13.35 3.53 8.55
C LEU A 227 -12.71 2.22 8.06
N PRO A 228 -12.88 1.86 6.77
CA PRO A 228 -12.12 0.79 6.18
C PRO A 228 -10.64 1.18 6.10
N VAL A 229 -9.80 0.24 6.49
CA VAL A 229 -8.34 0.34 6.46
C VAL A 229 -7.78 -0.93 5.82
N GLN A 230 -6.68 -0.84 5.12
CA GLN A 230 -5.96 -2.00 4.60
C GLN A 230 -4.46 -1.84 4.80
N ILE A 231 -3.74 -2.93 4.95
CA ILE A 231 -2.28 -3.00 4.84
C ILE A 231 -1.91 -4.11 3.86
N ASP A 232 -1.01 -3.81 2.92
CA ASP A 232 -0.47 -4.76 1.93
C ASP A 232 -1.58 -5.56 1.19
N GLY A 233 -2.77 -4.95 1.01
CA GLY A 233 -3.93 -5.57 0.38
C GLY A 233 -4.87 -6.35 1.31
N GLU A 234 -4.59 -6.42 2.62
CA GLU A 234 -5.44 -7.09 3.62
C GLU A 234 -6.33 -6.06 4.34
N PRO A 235 -7.65 -6.00 4.02
CA PRO A 235 -8.54 -4.98 4.52
C PRO A 235 -9.27 -5.40 5.81
N TRP A 236 -9.65 -4.39 6.61
CA TRP A 236 -10.58 -4.54 7.75
C TRP A 236 -11.34 -3.24 8.03
N LEU A 237 -12.42 -3.34 8.82
CA LEU A 237 -13.09 -2.16 9.36
C LEU A 237 -12.43 -1.75 10.68
N GLN A 238 -11.73 -0.63 10.67
CA GLN A 238 -11.12 -0.05 11.85
C GLN A 238 -12.12 0.82 12.60
N ARG A 239 -12.28 0.57 13.90
CA ARG A 239 -13.11 1.39 14.78
C ARG A 239 -12.44 2.74 15.05
N ALA A 240 -13.25 3.77 15.32
CA ALA A 240 -12.77 5.09 15.73
C ALA A 240 -11.67 5.01 16.80
N GLY A 241 -10.59 5.77 16.63
CA GLY A 241 -9.42 5.74 17.51
C GLY A 241 -8.15 6.19 16.81
N THR A 242 -7.01 5.66 17.19
CA THR A 242 -5.70 6.06 16.65
C THR A 242 -4.98 4.91 15.95
N LEU A 243 -4.26 5.25 14.90
CA LEU A 243 -3.31 4.42 14.19
C LEU A 243 -1.94 5.08 14.31
N ASP A 244 -1.02 4.48 15.07
CA ASP A 244 0.34 4.96 15.23
C ASP A 244 1.26 4.10 14.34
N VAL A 245 1.89 4.74 13.34
CA VAL A 245 2.81 4.09 12.39
C VAL A 245 4.23 4.55 12.67
N SER A 246 5.12 3.58 12.84
CA SER A 246 6.54 3.83 13.13
C SER A 246 7.43 2.81 12.42
N PHE A 247 8.67 3.21 12.13
CA PHE A 247 9.69 2.30 11.61
C PHE A 247 9.93 1.14 12.59
N LEU A 248 9.97 -0.07 12.09
CA LEU A 248 10.26 -1.27 12.87
C LEU A 248 11.71 -1.72 12.67
N ASP A 249 12.04 -2.10 11.46
CA ASP A 249 13.37 -2.54 11.03
C ASP A 249 13.44 -2.57 9.49
N SER A 250 14.58 -2.99 8.94
CA SER A 250 14.75 -3.20 7.51
C SER A 250 15.13 -4.66 7.22
N LEU A 251 14.47 -5.25 6.23
CA LEU A 251 14.77 -6.60 5.74
C LEU A 251 15.83 -6.55 4.65
N ALA A 252 16.82 -7.43 4.73
CA ALA A 252 17.71 -7.69 3.60
C ALA A 252 16.94 -8.46 2.51
N VAL A 253 16.89 -7.91 1.31
CA VAL A 253 16.18 -8.49 0.16
C VAL A 253 17.10 -8.56 -1.05
N LEU A 254 16.82 -9.52 -1.93
CA LEU A 254 17.46 -9.57 -3.25
C LEU A 254 16.67 -8.67 -4.21
N ARG A 255 17.39 -7.83 -4.95
CA ARG A 255 16.84 -6.95 -5.99
C ARG A 255 17.61 -7.11 -7.30
N ARG A 256 16.98 -6.73 -8.39
CA ARG A 256 17.53 -6.82 -9.74
C ARG A 256 17.54 -5.48 -10.48
#